data_9afcbf501951f62b1901f49588ff2d88
#
_entry.id   9afcbf501951f62b1901f49588ff2d88
#
_cell.length_a   1.000
_cell.length_b   1.000
_cell.length_c   1.000
_cell.angle_alpha   90.00
_cell.angle_beta   90.00
_cell.angle_gamma   90.00
#
_symmetry.space_group_name_H-M   'P 1'
#
loop_
_entity.id
_entity.type
_entity.pdbx_description
1 polymer ?
#
loop_
_entity_poly.entity_id
_entity_poly.type
_entity_poly.pdbx_seq_one_letter_code
_entity_poly.pdbx_strand_id
1 'polypeptide(L)'
;MSNSTEKTRRLVGLSIFTALVIVLQLVATFVKIGSFPVTLTLVPIVVGAALYGPRAAAWLGGVFGAVVLIACITGADLGGAVLWNLNPLLTALLCLVKGIAAGWVAALIYKALEKKNPTAGVICAAIASPIVNTGIFCVGLFVFFNDTFNEWMMGWVSSSGNEANPLLYIFLGLVGVNFLIEMGINLVLSPIIERIIRLRKKGVV
;
A
#
# COMPACT_ATOMS: atom_id res chain seq x y z
N MET A 1 2.33 25.71 -24.39
CA MET A 1 3.01 24.41 -24.55
C MET A 1 2.10 23.48 -25.33
N SER A 2 2.64 22.71 -26.28
CA SER A 2 1.84 21.78 -27.08
C SER A 2 1.21 20.68 -26.18
N ASN A 3 -0.03 20.32 -26.46
CA ASN A 3 -0.78 19.25 -25.75
C ASN A 3 -0.02 17.90 -25.80
N SER A 4 0.83 17.70 -26.77
CA SER A 4 1.73 16.55 -26.92
C SER A 4 2.84 16.54 -25.86
N THR A 5 3.48 17.68 -25.56
CA THR A 5 4.56 17.81 -24.58
C THR A 5 4.09 17.51 -23.15
N GLU A 6 2.88 17.96 -22.78
CA GLU A 6 2.30 17.67 -21.47
C GLU A 6 1.97 16.18 -21.28
N LYS A 7 1.41 15.54 -22.32
CA LYS A 7 1.14 14.10 -22.31
C LYS A 7 2.43 13.29 -22.15
N THR A 8 3.47 13.64 -22.92
CA THR A 8 4.78 12.97 -22.83
C THR A 8 5.40 13.13 -21.44
N ARG A 9 5.40 14.35 -20.88
CA ARG A 9 5.91 14.62 -19.52
C ARG A 9 5.17 13.83 -18.45
N ARG A 10 3.83 13.70 -18.60
CA ARG A 10 3.02 12.89 -17.68
C ARG A 10 3.35 11.42 -17.80
N LEU A 11 3.50 10.87 -19.00
CA LEU A 11 3.86 9.47 -19.23
C LEU A 11 5.24 9.14 -18.66
N VAL A 12 6.26 9.97 -18.97
CA VAL A 12 7.62 9.79 -18.43
C VAL A 12 7.61 9.80 -16.90
N GLY A 13 6.93 10.78 -16.29
CA GLY A 13 6.84 10.83 -14.83
C GLY A 13 6.12 9.61 -14.24
N LEU A 14 5.03 9.16 -14.84
CA LEU A 14 4.32 7.97 -14.37
C LEU A 14 5.17 6.70 -14.53
N SER A 15 5.97 6.59 -15.59
CA SER A 15 6.91 5.47 -15.79
C SER A 15 8.00 5.45 -14.70
N ILE A 16 8.52 6.61 -14.32
CA ILE A 16 9.50 6.72 -13.22
C ILE A 16 8.88 6.26 -11.89
N PHE A 17 7.65 6.71 -11.58
CA PHE A 17 6.96 6.24 -10.37
C PHE A 17 6.62 4.75 -10.42
N THR A 18 6.27 4.21 -11.58
CA THR A 18 6.06 2.78 -11.78
C THR A 18 7.34 1.99 -11.47
N ALA A 19 8.48 2.42 -12.02
CA ALA A 19 9.76 1.79 -11.74
C ALA A 19 10.13 1.88 -10.25
N LEU A 20 9.91 3.04 -9.62
CA LEU A 20 10.16 3.23 -8.20
C LEU A 20 9.28 2.32 -7.32
N VAL A 21 8.00 2.17 -7.65
CA VAL A 21 7.08 1.23 -6.98
C VAL A 21 7.60 -0.19 -7.07
N ILE A 22 8.03 -0.64 -8.26
CA ILE A 22 8.56 -1.99 -8.46
C ILE A 22 9.82 -2.20 -7.63
N VAL A 23 10.80 -1.30 -7.72
CA VAL A 23 12.08 -1.42 -7.01
C VAL A 23 11.88 -1.42 -5.49
N LEU A 24 11.10 -0.47 -4.97
CA LEU A 24 10.84 -0.40 -3.53
C LEU A 24 10.08 -1.62 -3.02
N GLN A 25 9.15 -2.17 -3.80
CA GLN A 25 8.42 -3.38 -3.39
C GLN A 25 9.31 -4.63 -3.43
N LEU A 26 10.20 -4.73 -4.41
CA LEU A 26 11.19 -5.80 -4.43
C LEU A 26 12.13 -5.72 -3.22
N VAL A 27 12.62 -4.53 -2.88
CA VAL A 27 13.45 -4.32 -1.68
C VAL A 27 12.65 -4.64 -0.41
N ALA A 28 11.41 -4.18 -0.33
CA ALA A 28 10.52 -4.42 0.82
C ALA A 28 10.28 -5.92 1.08
N THR A 29 10.28 -6.75 0.04
CA THR A 29 10.12 -8.21 0.17
C THR A 29 11.21 -8.84 1.04
N PHE A 30 12.40 -8.23 1.14
CA PHE A 30 13.49 -8.68 2.00
C PHE A 30 13.42 -8.09 3.43
N VAL A 31 12.60 -7.05 3.65
CA VAL A 31 12.43 -6.41 4.96
C VAL A 31 11.14 -6.91 5.59
N LYS A 32 11.24 -7.91 6.44
CA LYS A 32 10.08 -8.58 7.05
C LYS A 32 10.03 -8.33 8.56
N ILE A 33 8.85 -8.09 9.08
CA ILE A 33 8.53 -8.12 10.49
C ILE A 33 7.37 -9.10 10.67
N GLY A 34 7.65 -10.25 11.26
CA GLY A 34 6.71 -11.38 11.28
C GLY A 34 6.59 -12.06 9.91
N SER A 35 5.39 -12.50 9.55
CA SER A 35 5.13 -13.27 8.33
C SER A 35 4.97 -12.42 7.07
N PHE A 36 4.79 -11.11 7.21
CA PHE A 36 4.51 -10.19 6.09
C PHE A 36 5.60 -9.13 5.93
N PRO A 37 5.94 -8.75 4.69
CA PRO A 37 6.90 -7.68 4.44
C PRO A 37 6.34 -6.29 4.78
N VAL A 38 7.21 -5.36 5.20
CA VAL A 38 6.88 -3.95 5.43
C VAL A 38 6.80 -3.22 4.10
N THR A 39 5.70 -2.53 3.84
CA THR A 39 5.44 -1.86 2.56
C THR A 39 5.97 -0.42 2.55
N LEU A 40 7.11 -0.18 1.89
CA LEU A 40 7.65 1.17 1.68
C LEU A 40 7.06 1.88 0.45
N THR A 41 6.30 1.14 -0.34
CA THR A 41 5.82 1.51 -1.68
C THR A 41 4.64 2.48 -1.66
N LEU A 42 3.95 2.61 -0.53
CA LEU A 42 2.79 3.50 -0.41
C LEU A 42 3.18 4.98 -0.55
N VAL A 43 4.42 5.36 -0.18
CA VAL A 43 4.93 6.73 -0.34
C VAL A 43 4.90 7.20 -1.81
N PRO A 44 5.55 6.52 -2.77
CA PRO A 44 5.48 6.92 -4.18
C PRO A 44 4.07 6.84 -4.76
N ILE A 45 3.20 5.95 -4.24
CA ILE A 45 1.80 5.90 -4.65
C ILE A 45 1.06 7.18 -4.22
N VAL A 46 1.27 7.67 -3.00
CA VAL A 46 0.68 8.93 -2.51
C VAL A 46 1.22 10.13 -3.30
N VAL A 47 2.52 10.18 -3.60
CA VAL A 47 3.10 11.22 -4.47
C VAL A 47 2.46 11.17 -5.86
N GLY A 48 2.38 10.00 -6.46
CA GLY A 48 1.72 9.79 -7.76
C GLY A 48 0.24 10.17 -7.75
N ALA A 49 -0.47 9.89 -6.64
CA ALA A 49 -1.84 10.29 -6.41
C ALA A 49 -2.02 11.82 -6.48
N ALA A 50 -1.16 12.54 -5.79
CA ALA A 50 -1.19 14.00 -5.75
C ALA A 50 -0.79 14.66 -7.08
N LEU A 51 0.16 14.06 -7.80
CA LEU A 51 0.70 14.64 -9.05
C LEU A 51 -0.12 14.28 -10.29
N TYR A 52 -0.63 13.06 -10.36
CA TYR A 52 -1.24 12.51 -11.59
C TYR A 52 -2.72 12.14 -11.43
N GLY A 53 -3.25 12.19 -10.20
CA GLY A 53 -4.65 11.97 -9.88
C GLY A 53 -5.06 10.50 -9.75
N PRO A 54 -6.39 10.23 -9.55
CA PRO A 54 -6.88 8.92 -9.12
C PRO A 54 -6.60 7.76 -10.07
N ARG A 55 -6.68 7.97 -11.38
CA ARG A 55 -6.41 6.91 -12.37
C ARG A 55 -4.94 6.45 -12.33
N ALA A 56 -4.01 7.40 -12.21
CA ALA A 56 -2.59 7.10 -12.11
C ALA A 56 -2.26 6.44 -10.77
N ALA A 57 -2.87 6.88 -9.68
CA ALA A 57 -2.70 6.26 -8.36
C ALA A 57 -3.24 4.83 -8.31
N ALA A 58 -4.39 4.57 -8.92
CA ALA A 58 -4.94 3.22 -9.09
C ALA A 58 -4.00 2.32 -9.91
N TRP A 59 -3.40 2.85 -10.99
CA TRP A 59 -2.38 2.14 -11.77
C TRP A 59 -1.17 1.78 -10.91
N LEU A 60 -0.58 2.75 -10.18
CA LEU A 60 0.58 2.51 -9.32
C LEU A 60 0.25 1.51 -8.20
N GLY A 61 -0.95 1.59 -7.62
CA GLY A 61 -1.46 0.61 -6.66
C GLY A 61 -1.64 -0.78 -7.27
N GLY A 62 -2.09 -0.86 -8.53
CA GLY A 62 -2.18 -2.12 -9.28
C GLY A 62 -0.82 -2.74 -9.55
N VAL A 63 0.17 -1.93 -9.95
CA VAL A 63 1.57 -2.36 -10.11
C VAL A 63 2.14 -2.89 -8.79
N PHE A 64 1.92 -2.16 -7.68
CA PHE A 64 2.27 -2.63 -6.35
C PHE A 64 1.63 -3.98 -6.04
N GLY A 65 0.31 -4.12 -6.23
CA GLY A 65 -0.41 -5.37 -6.01
C GLY A 65 0.10 -6.53 -6.87
N ALA A 66 0.49 -6.26 -8.12
CA ALA A 66 1.08 -7.26 -9.02
C ALA A 66 2.45 -7.75 -8.52
N VAL A 67 3.32 -6.85 -8.03
CA VAL A 67 4.62 -7.24 -7.45
C VAL A 67 4.43 -8.05 -6.17
N VAL A 68 3.47 -7.66 -5.30
CA VAL A 68 3.11 -8.46 -4.11
C VAL A 68 2.61 -9.84 -4.52
N LEU A 69 1.76 -9.93 -5.53
CA LEU A 69 1.27 -11.22 -6.05
C LEU A 69 2.42 -12.11 -6.54
N ILE A 70 3.39 -11.56 -7.25
CA ILE A 70 4.59 -12.30 -7.69
C ILE A 70 5.35 -12.81 -6.45
N ALA A 71 5.48 -12.02 -5.39
CA ALA A 71 6.12 -12.44 -4.15
C ALA A 71 5.35 -13.58 -3.46
N CYS A 72 4.02 -13.59 -3.51
CA CYS A 72 3.19 -14.69 -3.02
C CYS A 72 3.42 -15.98 -3.85
N ILE A 73 3.44 -15.87 -5.18
CA ILE A 73 3.66 -17.00 -6.09
C ILE A 73 5.05 -17.62 -5.92
N THR A 74 6.07 -16.79 -5.76
CA THR A 74 7.48 -17.23 -5.63
C THR A 74 7.85 -17.68 -4.22
N GLY A 75 6.96 -17.52 -3.23
CA GLY A 75 7.26 -17.84 -1.84
C GLY A 75 8.11 -16.79 -1.12
N ALA A 76 8.41 -15.66 -1.76
CA ALA A 76 9.17 -14.58 -1.15
C ALA A 76 8.36 -13.86 -0.05
N ASP A 77 7.05 -13.80 -0.17
CA ASP A 77 6.10 -13.44 0.90
C ASP A 77 5.53 -14.74 1.49
N LEU A 78 5.98 -15.09 2.71
CA LEU A 78 5.63 -16.38 3.33
C LEU A 78 4.13 -16.49 3.64
N GLY A 79 3.54 -15.44 4.20
CA GLY A 79 2.10 -15.42 4.50
C GLY A 79 1.26 -15.45 3.22
N GLY A 80 1.64 -14.66 2.24
CA GLY A 80 1.00 -14.63 0.94
C GLY A 80 1.13 -15.95 0.16
N ALA A 81 2.25 -16.68 0.31
CA ALA A 81 2.44 -17.99 -0.32
C ALA A 81 1.47 -19.06 0.23
N VAL A 82 1.18 -19.03 1.54
CA VAL A 82 0.15 -19.90 2.12
C VAL A 82 -1.20 -19.63 1.48
N LEU A 83 -1.60 -18.37 1.39
CA LEU A 83 -2.87 -17.98 0.77
C LEU A 83 -2.94 -18.34 -0.72
N TRP A 84 -1.81 -18.17 -1.44
CA TRP A 84 -1.70 -18.57 -2.84
C TRP A 84 -1.92 -20.07 -3.04
N ASN A 85 -1.30 -20.90 -2.22
CA ASN A 85 -1.46 -22.36 -2.29
C ASN A 85 -2.88 -22.83 -1.93
N LEU A 86 -3.59 -22.08 -1.09
CA LEU A 86 -4.99 -22.38 -0.72
C LEU A 86 -5.97 -21.98 -1.83
N ASN A 87 -5.86 -20.75 -2.32
CA ASN A 87 -6.72 -20.23 -3.38
C ASN A 87 -6.03 -19.13 -4.20
N PRO A 88 -5.43 -19.50 -5.36
CA PRO A 88 -4.71 -18.55 -6.21
C PRO A 88 -5.56 -17.38 -6.68
N LEU A 89 -6.83 -17.64 -7.04
CA LEU A 89 -7.71 -16.59 -7.57
C LEU A 89 -8.07 -15.54 -6.52
N LEU A 90 -8.45 -15.97 -5.32
CA LEU A 90 -8.77 -15.07 -4.23
C LEU A 90 -7.56 -14.29 -3.76
N THR A 91 -6.38 -14.92 -3.71
CA THR A 91 -5.12 -14.25 -3.35
C THR A 91 -4.75 -13.20 -4.40
N ALA A 92 -4.86 -13.51 -5.69
CA ALA A 92 -4.61 -12.55 -6.75
C ALA A 92 -5.57 -11.35 -6.69
N LEU A 93 -6.86 -11.63 -6.49
CA LEU A 93 -7.87 -10.58 -6.34
C LEU A 93 -7.56 -9.69 -5.14
N LEU A 94 -7.23 -10.29 -3.99
CA LEU A 94 -6.91 -9.56 -2.75
C LEU A 94 -5.68 -8.67 -2.92
N CYS A 95 -4.59 -9.19 -3.52
CA CYS A 95 -3.38 -8.42 -3.77
C CYS A 95 -3.62 -7.21 -4.68
N LEU A 96 -4.37 -7.40 -5.76
CA LEU A 96 -4.65 -6.32 -6.71
C LEU A 96 -5.63 -5.30 -6.14
N VAL A 97 -6.75 -5.75 -5.56
CA VAL A 97 -7.81 -4.86 -5.04
C VAL A 97 -7.28 -4.00 -3.90
N LYS A 98 -6.54 -4.54 -2.93
CA LYS A 98 -6.00 -3.74 -1.82
C LYS A 98 -5.06 -2.63 -2.31
N GLY A 99 -4.19 -2.94 -3.29
CA GLY A 99 -3.26 -1.96 -3.85
C GLY A 99 -3.96 -0.88 -4.68
N ILE A 100 -4.84 -1.27 -5.61
CA ILE A 100 -5.61 -0.34 -6.44
C ILE A 100 -6.45 0.60 -5.57
N ALA A 101 -7.17 0.04 -4.59
CA ALA A 101 -8.02 0.82 -3.70
C ALA A 101 -7.21 1.78 -2.83
N ALA A 102 -6.07 1.36 -2.29
CA ALA A 102 -5.20 2.20 -1.48
C ALA A 102 -4.73 3.44 -2.26
N GLY A 103 -4.25 3.25 -3.50
CA GLY A 103 -3.85 4.35 -4.36
C GLY A 103 -5.01 5.25 -4.76
N TRP A 104 -6.13 4.67 -5.15
CA TRP A 104 -7.31 5.41 -5.60
C TRP A 104 -7.92 6.26 -4.48
N VAL A 105 -8.11 5.69 -3.29
CA VAL A 105 -8.66 6.39 -2.12
C VAL A 105 -7.72 7.50 -1.66
N ALA A 106 -6.40 7.26 -1.60
CA ALA A 106 -5.42 8.29 -1.29
C ALA A 106 -5.54 9.50 -2.23
N ALA A 107 -5.72 9.26 -3.54
CA ALA A 107 -5.88 10.33 -4.52
C ALA A 107 -7.21 11.09 -4.37
N LEU A 108 -8.30 10.41 -4.03
CA LEU A 108 -9.58 11.06 -3.77
C LEU A 108 -9.51 11.98 -2.55
N ILE A 109 -8.90 11.51 -1.46
CA ILE A 109 -8.70 12.29 -0.22
C ILE A 109 -7.82 13.51 -0.50
N TYR A 110 -6.68 13.31 -1.18
CA TYR A 110 -5.82 14.43 -1.56
C TYR A 110 -6.59 15.47 -2.38
N LYS A 111 -7.31 15.05 -3.42
CA LYS A 111 -8.09 15.94 -4.30
C LYS A 111 -9.19 16.69 -3.57
N ALA A 112 -9.82 16.08 -2.56
CA ALA A 112 -10.86 16.72 -1.76
C ALA A 112 -10.31 17.85 -0.88
N LEU A 113 -9.07 17.71 -0.40
CA LEU A 113 -8.45 18.62 0.55
C LEU A 113 -7.47 19.61 -0.07
N GLU A 114 -6.90 19.34 -1.26
CA GLU A 114 -5.80 20.09 -1.87
C GLU A 114 -6.12 21.59 -2.09
N LYS A 115 -7.39 21.94 -2.32
CA LYS A 115 -7.82 23.32 -2.54
C LYS A 115 -7.89 24.12 -1.26
N LYS A 116 -8.22 23.48 -0.12
CA LYS A 116 -8.34 24.12 1.19
C LYS A 116 -7.01 24.14 1.94
N ASN A 117 -6.36 22.97 2.01
CA ASN A 117 -5.08 22.80 2.70
C ASN A 117 -4.30 21.66 2.03
N PRO A 118 -3.34 21.97 1.13
CA PRO A 118 -2.52 20.95 0.45
C PRO A 118 -1.73 20.06 1.41
N THR A 119 -1.23 20.63 2.51
CA THR A 119 -0.48 19.88 3.55
C THR A 119 -1.37 18.85 4.23
N ALA A 120 -2.58 19.27 4.67
CA ALA A 120 -3.55 18.34 5.23
C ALA A 120 -3.96 17.27 4.22
N GLY A 121 -4.09 17.64 2.94
CA GLY A 121 -4.37 16.70 1.85
C GLY A 121 -3.32 15.60 1.74
N VAL A 122 -2.03 15.95 1.82
CA VAL A 122 -0.92 14.98 1.78
C VAL A 122 -0.95 14.09 3.02
N ILE A 123 -1.07 14.66 4.21
CA ILE A 123 -1.07 13.92 5.48
C ILE A 123 -2.25 12.94 5.53
N CYS A 124 -3.46 13.39 5.21
CA CYS A 124 -4.64 12.52 5.19
C CYS A 124 -4.53 11.40 4.16
N ALA A 125 -4.00 11.68 2.97
CA ALA A 125 -3.76 10.66 1.94
C ALA A 125 -2.69 9.64 2.38
N ALA A 126 -1.62 10.11 3.04
CA ALA A 126 -0.54 9.28 3.57
C ALA A 126 -1.01 8.33 4.68
N ILE A 127 -1.97 8.76 5.50
CA ILE A 127 -2.62 7.95 6.54
C ILE A 127 -3.63 6.97 5.91
N ALA A 128 -4.46 7.45 4.99
CA ALA A 128 -5.51 6.64 4.40
C ALA A 128 -4.99 5.49 3.54
N SER A 129 -3.86 5.67 2.86
CA SER A 129 -3.28 4.65 1.98
C SER A 129 -2.97 3.34 2.73
N PRO A 130 -2.20 3.32 3.83
CA PRO A 130 -1.96 2.10 4.59
C PRO A 130 -3.24 1.57 5.27
N ILE A 131 -4.14 2.43 5.75
CA ILE A 131 -5.42 1.99 6.33
C ILE A 131 -6.23 1.18 5.33
N VAL A 132 -6.36 1.67 4.10
CA VAL A 132 -7.12 0.98 3.04
C VAL A 132 -6.41 -0.30 2.61
N ASN A 133 -5.09 -0.25 2.39
CA ASN A 133 -4.31 -1.42 2.01
C ASN A 133 -4.43 -2.55 3.04
N THR A 134 -4.14 -2.25 4.30
CA THR A 134 -4.17 -3.21 5.41
C THR A 134 -5.58 -3.61 5.77
N GLY A 135 -6.53 -2.67 5.77
CA GLY A 135 -7.93 -2.94 6.07
C GLY A 135 -8.56 -3.93 5.08
N ILE A 136 -8.35 -3.73 3.77
CA ILE A 136 -8.84 -4.67 2.74
C ILE A 136 -8.17 -6.04 2.90
N PHE A 137 -6.87 -6.08 3.22
CA PHE A 137 -6.17 -7.33 3.47
C PHE A 137 -6.77 -8.09 4.66
N CYS A 138 -6.97 -7.43 5.80
CA CYS A 138 -7.54 -8.04 7.01
C CYS A 138 -8.99 -8.53 6.78
N VAL A 139 -9.82 -7.71 6.13
CA VAL A 139 -11.19 -8.10 5.78
C VAL A 139 -11.19 -9.28 4.82
N GLY A 140 -10.36 -9.24 3.77
CA GLY A 140 -10.27 -10.33 2.80
C GLY A 140 -9.75 -11.63 3.43
N LEU A 141 -8.77 -11.55 4.32
CA LEU A 141 -8.28 -12.71 5.05
C LEU A 141 -9.40 -13.31 5.94
N PHE A 142 -10.09 -12.48 6.69
CA PHE A 142 -11.17 -12.91 7.58
C PHE A 142 -12.36 -13.51 6.81
N VAL A 143 -12.72 -12.94 5.65
CA VAL A 143 -13.90 -13.36 4.87
C VAL A 143 -13.60 -14.58 3.99
N PHE A 144 -12.44 -14.57 3.30
CA PHE A 144 -12.12 -15.59 2.29
C PHE A 144 -11.21 -16.71 2.79
N PHE A 145 -10.46 -16.47 3.86
CA PHE A 145 -9.47 -17.40 4.42
C PHE A 145 -9.66 -17.57 5.94
N ASN A 146 -10.93 -17.68 6.37
CA ASN A 146 -11.28 -17.71 7.79
C ASN A 146 -10.59 -18.84 8.57
N ASP A 147 -10.49 -20.03 7.99
CA ASP A 147 -9.84 -21.18 8.63
C ASP A 147 -8.37 -20.89 8.88
N THR A 148 -7.68 -20.37 7.88
CA THR A 148 -6.26 -19.96 8.00
C THR A 148 -6.08 -18.81 8.99
N PHE A 149 -7.00 -17.85 9.00
CA PHE A 149 -6.99 -16.76 9.98
C PHE A 149 -7.09 -17.30 11.40
N ASN A 150 -8.02 -18.22 11.66
CA ASN A 150 -8.21 -18.84 12.97
C ASN A 150 -7.01 -19.70 13.36
N GLU A 151 -6.45 -20.49 12.44
CA GLU A 151 -5.24 -21.28 12.69
C GLU A 151 -4.05 -20.39 13.09
N TRP A 152 -3.79 -19.31 12.36
CA TRP A 152 -2.74 -18.38 12.68
C TRP A 152 -2.98 -17.65 14.01
N MET A 153 -4.23 -17.26 14.28
CA MET A 153 -4.62 -16.66 15.57
C MET A 153 -4.36 -17.61 16.73
N MET A 154 -4.76 -18.88 16.62
CA MET A 154 -4.55 -19.88 17.67
C MET A 154 -3.06 -20.18 17.88
N GLY A 155 -2.25 -20.20 16.81
CA GLY A 155 -0.80 -20.29 16.90
C GLY A 155 -0.18 -19.12 17.67
N TRP A 156 -0.67 -17.89 17.41
CA TRP A 156 -0.24 -16.70 18.14
C TRP A 156 -0.66 -16.73 19.61
N VAL A 157 -1.90 -17.12 19.91
CA VAL A 157 -2.41 -17.30 21.29
C VAL A 157 -1.53 -18.28 22.06
N SER A 158 -1.21 -19.43 21.45
CA SER A 158 -0.38 -20.47 22.09
C SER A 158 1.05 -20.00 22.38
N SER A 159 1.58 -19.13 21.53
CA SER A 159 2.96 -18.63 21.68
C SER A 159 3.08 -17.41 22.59
N SER A 160 2.05 -16.55 22.63
CA SER A 160 2.07 -15.28 23.36
C SER A 160 1.36 -15.29 24.70
N GLY A 161 0.52 -16.32 24.96
CA GLY A 161 -0.33 -16.41 26.16
C GLY A 161 -1.49 -15.41 26.19
N ASN A 162 -1.77 -14.73 25.06
CA ASN A 162 -2.88 -13.79 24.95
C ASN A 162 -4.23 -14.50 24.81
N GLU A 163 -5.32 -13.77 24.97
CA GLU A 163 -6.66 -14.28 24.73
C GLU A 163 -6.96 -14.46 23.24
N ALA A 164 -7.80 -15.43 22.90
CA ALA A 164 -8.28 -15.68 21.55
C ALA A 164 -9.29 -14.61 21.10
N ASN A 165 -8.80 -13.44 20.75
CA ASN A 165 -9.59 -12.30 20.29
C ASN A 165 -9.13 -11.88 18.88
N PRO A 166 -10.02 -11.96 17.85
CA PRO A 166 -9.68 -11.61 16.47
C PRO A 166 -9.12 -10.19 16.30
N LEU A 167 -9.71 -9.21 16.99
CA LEU A 167 -9.22 -7.82 16.91
C LEU A 167 -7.84 -7.68 17.53
N LEU A 168 -7.63 -8.27 18.70
CA LEU A 168 -6.34 -8.26 19.37
C LEU A 168 -5.26 -8.92 18.50
N TYR A 169 -5.59 -10.06 17.89
CA TYR A 169 -4.71 -10.74 16.96
C TYR A 169 -4.36 -9.88 15.73
N ILE A 170 -5.34 -9.23 15.10
CA ILE A 170 -5.11 -8.34 13.95
C ILE A 170 -4.11 -7.24 14.33
N PHE A 171 -4.30 -6.57 15.48
CA PHE A 171 -3.49 -5.43 15.87
C PHE A 171 -2.13 -5.81 16.47
N LEU A 172 -1.99 -6.92 17.17
CA LEU A 172 -0.74 -7.30 17.84
C LEU A 172 0.02 -8.43 17.15
N GLY A 173 -0.70 -9.37 16.52
CA GLY A 173 -0.11 -10.57 15.96
C GLY A 173 0.07 -10.55 14.45
N LEU A 174 -0.92 -10.02 13.72
CA LEU A 174 -0.96 -10.18 12.26
C LEU A 174 -0.26 -9.03 11.51
N VAL A 175 -0.75 -7.81 11.66
CA VAL A 175 -0.31 -6.66 10.85
C VAL A 175 0.03 -5.41 11.64
N GLY A 176 -0.25 -5.36 12.95
CA GLY A 176 -0.22 -4.11 13.70
C GLY A 176 1.15 -3.40 13.68
N VAL A 177 2.24 -4.12 13.89
CA VAL A 177 3.59 -3.54 13.85
C VAL A 177 3.93 -3.06 12.44
N ASN A 178 3.67 -3.87 11.41
CA ASN A 178 3.92 -3.50 10.02
C ASN A 178 3.11 -2.27 9.62
N PHE A 179 1.81 -2.25 9.98
CA PHE A 179 0.92 -1.13 9.73
C PHE A 179 1.39 0.17 10.41
N LEU A 180 1.82 0.10 11.67
CA LEU A 180 2.33 1.26 12.41
C LEU A 180 3.62 1.81 11.78
N ILE A 181 4.53 0.94 11.35
CA ILE A 181 5.75 1.33 10.65
C ILE A 181 5.43 1.98 9.30
N GLU A 182 4.58 1.37 8.50
CA GLU A 182 4.15 1.92 7.20
C GLU A 182 3.50 3.30 7.36
N MET A 183 2.60 3.44 8.33
CA MET A 183 1.96 4.72 8.64
C MET A 183 2.97 5.75 9.14
N GLY A 184 3.90 5.35 10.03
CA GLY A 184 4.96 6.20 10.54
C GLY A 184 5.87 6.71 9.43
N ILE A 185 6.31 5.85 8.51
CA ILE A 185 7.13 6.22 7.35
C ILE A 185 6.39 7.20 6.45
N ASN A 186 5.14 6.92 6.13
CA ASN A 186 4.31 7.81 5.31
C ASN A 186 4.14 9.20 5.95
N LEU A 187 3.95 9.27 7.28
CA LEU A 187 3.83 10.53 8.02
C LEU A 187 5.16 11.30 8.04
N VAL A 188 6.27 10.63 8.36
CA VAL A 188 7.60 11.26 8.40
C VAL A 188 8.01 11.78 7.01
N LEU A 189 7.63 11.10 5.94
CA LEU A 189 7.91 11.53 4.58
C LEU A 189 6.90 12.53 4.01
N SER A 190 5.77 12.79 4.69
CA SER A 190 4.74 13.73 4.24
C SER A 190 5.28 15.14 3.92
N PRO A 191 6.21 15.76 4.69
CA PRO A 191 6.79 17.06 4.34
C PRO A 191 7.60 17.02 3.05
N ILE A 192 8.31 15.92 2.80
CA ILE A 192 9.09 15.71 1.58
C ILE A 192 8.13 15.56 0.38
N ILE A 193 7.07 14.79 0.54
CA ILE A 193 6.00 14.62 -0.45
C ILE A 193 5.40 15.96 -0.82
N GLU A 194 5.04 16.77 0.18
CA GLU A 194 4.49 18.11 -0.03
C GLU A 194 5.46 19.02 -0.78
N ARG A 195 6.74 19.00 -0.43
CA ARG A 195 7.77 19.79 -1.11
C ARG A 195 7.90 19.43 -2.58
N ILE A 196 7.90 18.13 -2.92
CA ILE A 196 7.93 17.64 -4.30
C ILE A 196 6.72 18.15 -5.09
N ILE A 197 5.52 18.05 -4.50
CA ILE A 197 4.28 18.50 -5.13
C ILE A 197 4.30 20.01 -5.37
N ARG A 198 4.76 20.81 -4.41
CA ARG A 198 4.88 22.27 -4.52
C ARG A 198 5.88 22.69 -5.62
N LEU A 199 7.05 22.05 -5.68
CA LEU A 199 8.08 22.36 -6.69
C LEU A 199 7.54 22.07 -8.09
N ARG A 200 6.84 20.96 -8.28
CA ARG A 200 6.25 20.64 -9.57
C ARG A 200 5.11 21.59 -9.98
N LYS A 201 4.23 21.99 -9.02
CA LYS A 201 3.18 22.99 -9.31
C LYS A 201 3.75 24.35 -9.70
N LYS A 202 4.98 24.68 -9.25
CA LYS A 202 5.72 25.90 -9.63
C LYS A 202 6.50 25.78 -10.95
N GLY A 203 6.48 24.61 -11.59
CA GLY A 203 7.19 24.40 -12.86
C GLY A 203 8.72 24.33 -12.74
N VAL A 204 9.25 24.12 -11.54
CA VAL A 204 10.71 24.07 -11.26
C VAL A 204 11.28 22.66 -11.56
N VAL A 205 10.42 21.65 -11.63
CA VAL A 205 10.77 20.24 -11.95
C VAL A 205 9.79 19.66 -12.96
#